data_adee168a6203c3b87def5528901ea335
#
_entry.id   adee168a6203c3b87def5528901ea335
#
_cell.length_a   1.000
_cell.length_b   1.000
_cell.length_c   1.000
_cell.angle_alpha   90.00
_cell.angle_beta   90.00
_cell.angle_gamma   90.00
#
_symmetry.space_group_name_H-M   'P 1'
#
loop_
_entity.id
_entity.type
_entity.pdbx_description
1 polymer ?
#
loop_
_entity_poly.entity_id
_entity_poly.type
_entity_poly.pdbx_seq_one_letter_code
_entity_poly.pdbx_strand_id
1 'polypeptide(L)'
;MEGLFHLHSDYSFDGKLSLEKLKEECVRRKQNFMVVTEHAEDFDAEKLKRYLAQCKSLTDRDFIVVPGLEFRLEGEMEVHVLVIGTETLCRAEAPRDVMEKMLSGECSGLAVLAHPSRNGHYIPKDLEHRIHGIEIWNAAYDSRYLPDYWAIRLFMSLRKLNRNLVGFGGLDLHDRSGFRELKLQMRHPCRKEAELLTHLKAGRFSIRGPYAGIDSVPDWGFAKMLLLNVGRKLLAGANILKWKLAPPAKSA
;
A
#
# COMPACT_ATOMS: atom_id res chain seq x y z
N MET A 1 12.56 -8.47 9.55
CA MET A 1 12.64 -7.61 8.36
C MET A 1 11.38 -6.77 8.27
N GLU A 2 11.51 -5.45 8.10
CA GLU A 2 10.39 -4.51 8.07
C GLU A 2 10.54 -3.60 6.87
N GLY A 3 9.42 -3.08 6.34
CA GLY A 3 9.46 -2.15 5.23
C GLY A 3 8.19 -1.37 5.03
N LEU A 4 8.27 -0.40 4.14
CA LEU A 4 7.19 0.51 3.80
C LEU A 4 6.54 0.10 2.48
N PHE A 5 5.24 0.34 2.39
CA PHE A 5 4.41 -0.03 1.25
C PHE A 5 3.58 1.16 0.78
N HIS A 6 3.41 1.29 -0.53
CA HIS A 6 2.68 2.35 -1.20
C HIS A 6 3.35 3.72 -0.99
N LEU A 7 4.40 3.96 -1.77
CA LEU A 7 5.19 5.17 -1.76
C LEU A 7 5.27 5.75 -3.18
N HIS A 8 5.32 7.06 -3.27
CA HIS A 8 5.55 7.79 -4.52
C HIS A 8 6.84 8.58 -4.43
N SER A 9 7.65 8.51 -5.48
CA SER A 9 8.85 9.33 -5.65
C SER A 9 8.61 10.46 -6.63
N ASP A 10 9.67 11.19 -6.97
CA ASP A 10 9.66 12.23 -8.03
C ASP A 10 9.47 11.68 -9.46
N TYR A 11 9.26 10.37 -9.59
CA TYR A 11 8.72 9.76 -10.81
C TYR A 11 7.21 10.03 -10.96
N SER A 12 6.47 10.23 -9.89
CA SER A 12 5.08 10.71 -9.91
C SER A 12 5.02 12.23 -9.86
N PHE A 13 4.03 12.82 -10.52
CA PHE A 13 3.88 14.29 -10.64
C PHE A 13 3.76 15.01 -9.28
N ASP A 14 3.28 14.34 -8.26
CA ASP A 14 3.03 14.84 -6.90
C ASP A 14 4.00 14.33 -5.85
N GLY A 15 4.87 13.38 -6.20
CA GLY A 15 5.94 12.88 -5.34
C GLY A 15 7.11 13.88 -5.25
N LYS A 16 7.60 14.14 -4.02
CA LYS A 16 8.60 15.18 -3.76
C LYS A 16 9.98 14.67 -3.38
N LEU A 17 10.14 13.36 -3.24
CA LEU A 17 11.40 12.75 -2.85
C LEU A 17 11.92 11.85 -3.96
N SER A 18 13.22 11.93 -4.26
CA SER A 18 13.82 10.95 -5.18
C SER A 18 13.86 9.55 -4.54
N LEU A 19 14.00 8.52 -5.36
CA LEU A 19 14.12 7.13 -4.88
C LEU A 19 15.26 6.95 -3.88
N GLU A 20 16.40 7.64 -4.09
CA GLU A 20 17.54 7.62 -3.17
C GLU A 20 17.16 8.21 -1.81
N LYS A 21 16.48 9.37 -1.80
CA LYS A 21 16.04 10.00 -0.56
C LYS A 21 14.98 9.18 0.17
N LEU A 22 14.08 8.50 -0.56
CA LEU A 22 13.14 7.55 0.03
C LEU A 22 13.89 6.39 0.69
N LYS A 23 14.89 5.79 0.00
CA LYS A 23 15.73 4.74 0.57
C LYS A 23 16.49 5.22 1.82
N GLU A 24 17.13 6.38 1.77
CA GLU A 24 17.83 6.98 2.92
C GLU A 24 16.89 7.13 4.13
N GLU A 25 15.69 7.65 3.92
CA GLU A 25 14.69 7.80 4.99
C GLU A 25 14.21 6.45 5.52
N CYS A 26 14.03 5.45 4.66
CA CYS A 26 13.68 4.09 5.07
C CYS A 26 14.80 3.47 5.93
N VAL A 27 16.05 3.53 5.48
CA VAL A 27 17.21 3.00 6.21
C VAL A 27 17.36 3.72 7.56
N ARG A 28 17.21 5.04 7.61
CA ARG A 28 17.24 5.82 8.86
C ARG A 28 16.16 5.35 9.86
N ARG A 29 15.02 4.88 9.36
CA ARG A 29 13.91 4.31 10.15
C ARG A 29 14.05 2.80 10.39
N LYS A 30 15.24 2.22 10.08
CA LYS A 30 15.54 0.78 10.23
C LYS A 30 14.62 -0.11 9.39
N GLN A 31 14.17 0.37 8.24
CA GLN A 31 13.46 -0.46 7.26
C GLN A 31 14.47 -1.19 6.38
N ASN A 32 14.08 -2.36 5.85
CA ASN A 32 14.91 -3.22 5.00
C ASN A 32 14.36 -3.31 3.57
N PHE A 33 13.15 -2.81 3.33
CA PHE A 33 12.58 -2.73 1.99
C PHE A 33 11.60 -1.57 1.87
N MET A 34 11.37 -1.17 0.63
CA MET A 34 10.28 -0.28 0.26
C MET A 34 9.60 -0.80 -1.00
N VAL A 35 8.27 -0.64 -1.07
CA VAL A 35 7.47 -0.88 -2.28
C VAL A 35 7.01 0.47 -2.78
N VAL A 36 7.53 0.88 -3.93
CA VAL A 36 7.23 2.15 -4.58
C VAL A 36 6.18 1.90 -5.67
N THR A 37 5.13 2.71 -5.72
CA THR A 37 3.99 2.51 -6.61
C THR A 37 3.63 3.82 -7.28
N GLU A 38 4.38 4.18 -8.31
CA GLU A 38 4.25 5.44 -9.03
C GLU A 38 2.94 5.50 -9.84
N HIS A 39 2.41 6.70 -10.05
CA HIS A 39 1.24 6.89 -10.89
C HIS A 39 1.50 6.45 -12.33
N ALA A 40 0.72 5.48 -12.81
CA ALA A 40 0.94 4.85 -14.12
C ALA A 40 0.78 5.82 -15.29
N GLU A 41 -0.08 6.83 -15.16
CA GLU A 41 -0.32 7.87 -16.15
C GLU A 41 0.90 8.77 -16.42
N ASP A 42 1.84 8.81 -15.49
CA ASP A 42 3.08 9.58 -15.62
C ASP A 42 4.15 8.86 -16.46
N PHE A 43 3.90 7.64 -16.91
CA PHE A 43 4.91 6.80 -17.53
C PHE A 43 4.67 6.56 -19.01
N ASP A 44 5.72 6.76 -19.79
CA ASP A 44 5.97 6.13 -21.08
C ASP A 44 6.95 4.94 -20.92
N ALA A 45 7.20 4.22 -22.00
CA ALA A 45 8.07 3.05 -22.00
C ALA A 45 9.52 3.38 -21.57
N GLU A 46 10.06 4.54 -21.99
CA GLU A 46 11.42 4.96 -21.65
C GLU A 46 11.54 5.39 -20.19
N LYS A 47 10.56 6.10 -19.67
CA LYS A 47 10.50 6.47 -18.25
C LYS A 47 10.38 5.22 -17.37
N LEU A 48 9.54 4.26 -17.78
CA LEU A 48 9.40 2.98 -17.08
C LEU A 48 10.73 2.23 -17.02
N LYS A 49 11.45 2.14 -18.14
CA LYS A 49 12.74 1.47 -18.20
C LYS A 49 13.78 2.13 -17.28
N ARG A 50 13.84 3.47 -17.25
CA ARG A 50 14.72 4.22 -16.35
C ARG A 50 14.36 3.98 -14.89
N TYR A 51 13.08 4.04 -14.54
CA TYR A 51 12.57 3.77 -13.19
C TYR A 51 12.97 2.37 -12.70
N LEU A 52 12.73 1.34 -13.52
CA LEU A 52 13.09 -0.05 -13.17
C LEU A 52 14.61 -0.22 -12.99
N ALA A 53 15.41 0.40 -13.86
CA ALA A 53 16.87 0.37 -13.76
C ALA A 53 17.35 1.04 -12.45
N GLN A 54 16.74 2.15 -12.05
CA GLN A 54 17.09 2.86 -10.82
C GLN A 54 16.65 2.07 -9.58
N CYS A 55 15.44 1.51 -9.54
CA CYS A 55 15.01 0.62 -8.46
C CYS A 55 15.98 -0.57 -8.28
N LYS A 56 16.39 -1.17 -9.39
CA LYS A 56 17.37 -2.26 -9.39
C LYS A 56 18.73 -1.80 -8.84
N SER A 57 19.22 -0.64 -9.23
CA SER A 57 20.50 -0.10 -8.76
C SER A 57 20.51 0.26 -7.28
N LEU A 58 19.36 0.61 -6.72
CA LEU A 58 19.17 0.94 -5.31
C LEU A 58 18.95 -0.31 -4.43
N THR A 59 18.66 -1.46 -5.01
CA THR A 59 18.57 -2.73 -4.29
C THR A 59 19.97 -3.26 -4.01
N ASP A 60 20.23 -3.59 -2.74
CA ASP A 60 21.50 -4.17 -2.30
C ASP A 60 21.26 -5.35 -1.34
N ARG A 61 22.33 -5.82 -0.68
CA ARG A 61 22.25 -6.96 0.23
C ARG A 61 21.32 -6.73 1.43
N ASP A 62 21.24 -5.48 1.91
CA ASP A 62 20.58 -5.12 3.16
C ASP A 62 19.25 -4.40 2.94
N PHE A 63 18.97 -3.96 1.70
CA PHE A 63 17.77 -3.21 1.36
C PHE A 63 17.20 -3.59 -0.01
N ILE A 64 15.89 -3.89 -0.08
CA ILE A 64 15.18 -4.25 -1.31
C ILE A 64 14.25 -3.09 -1.72
N VAL A 65 14.40 -2.63 -2.97
CA VAL A 65 13.46 -1.70 -3.61
C VAL A 65 12.60 -2.49 -4.57
N VAL A 66 11.29 -2.53 -4.32
CA VAL A 66 10.32 -3.21 -5.18
C VAL A 66 9.57 -2.17 -5.99
N PRO A 67 9.68 -2.16 -7.32
CA PRO A 67 8.92 -1.26 -8.16
C PRO A 67 7.47 -1.71 -8.31
N GLY A 68 6.59 -0.74 -8.45
CA GLY A 68 5.17 -0.89 -8.76
C GLY A 68 4.64 0.32 -9.49
N LEU A 69 3.43 0.20 -10.01
CA LEU A 69 2.65 1.29 -10.57
C LEU A 69 1.27 1.31 -9.92
N GLU A 70 0.75 2.49 -9.66
CA GLU A 70 -0.63 2.73 -9.24
C GLU A 70 -1.47 3.10 -10.45
N PHE A 71 -2.45 2.28 -10.77
CA PHE A 71 -3.39 2.48 -11.87
C PHE A 71 -4.68 3.06 -11.36
N ARG A 72 -5.11 4.13 -11.98
CA ARG A 72 -6.41 4.74 -11.79
C ARG A 72 -7.41 4.10 -12.74
N LEU A 73 -8.47 3.50 -12.20
CA LEU A 73 -9.56 2.89 -12.93
C LEU A 73 -10.79 3.77 -12.86
N GLU A 74 -11.25 4.24 -14.00
CA GLU A 74 -12.49 4.98 -14.12
C GLU A 74 -13.69 4.03 -14.21
N GLY A 75 -14.82 4.37 -13.61
CA GLY A 75 -16.04 3.58 -13.58
C GLY A 75 -17.14 4.28 -12.81
N GLU A 76 -18.04 3.53 -12.16
CA GLU A 76 -19.06 4.10 -11.26
C GLU A 76 -18.44 4.90 -10.12
N MET A 77 -17.31 4.42 -9.64
CA MET A 77 -16.44 5.09 -8.68
C MET A 77 -15.00 4.92 -9.16
N GLU A 78 -14.16 5.93 -8.97
CA GLU A 78 -12.74 5.85 -9.24
C GLU A 78 -12.08 4.92 -8.20
N VAL A 79 -11.37 3.91 -8.66
CA VAL A 79 -10.59 3.02 -7.79
C VAL A 79 -9.14 2.98 -8.25
N HIS A 80 -8.24 2.76 -7.29
CA HIS A 80 -6.82 2.63 -7.58
C HIS A 80 -6.36 1.21 -7.32
N VAL A 81 -5.52 0.69 -8.23
CA VAL A 81 -4.94 -0.66 -8.14
C VAL A 81 -3.42 -0.56 -8.28
N LEU A 82 -2.73 -1.04 -7.26
CA LEU A 82 -1.27 -1.16 -7.27
C LEU A 82 -0.88 -2.45 -8.00
N VAL A 83 -0.05 -2.35 -9.02
CA VAL A 83 0.57 -3.48 -9.69
C VAL A 83 2.06 -3.47 -9.37
N ILE A 84 2.55 -4.55 -8.77
CA ILE A 84 3.85 -4.58 -8.08
C ILE A 84 4.69 -5.75 -8.59
N GLY A 85 5.96 -5.48 -8.86
CA GLY A 85 6.98 -6.46 -9.18
C GLY A 85 7.72 -6.20 -10.49
N THR A 86 9.04 -6.23 -10.45
CA THR A 86 9.92 -5.94 -11.59
C THR A 86 9.63 -6.83 -12.80
N GLU A 87 9.47 -8.14 -12.60
CA GLU A 87 9.23 -9.08 -13.71
C GLU A 87 7.95 -8.74 -14.45
N THR A 88 6.90 -8.38 -13.72
CA THR A 88 5.61 -7.98 -14.28
C THR A 88 5.74 -6.70 -15.12
N LEU A 89 6.38 -5.68 -14.56
CA LEU A 89 6.56 -4.39 -15.23
C LEU A 89 7.47 -4.48 -16.45
N CYS A 90 8.51 -5.31 -16.41
CA CYS A 90 9.42 -5.51 -17.55
C CYS A 90 8.78 -6.21 -18.76
N ARG A 91 7.69 -6.94 -18.57
CA ARG A 91 6.99 -7.65 -19.67
C ARG A 91 5.98 -6.78 -20.42
N ALA A 92 5.77 -5.54 -19.97
CA ALA A 92 4.84 -4.63 -20.59
C ALA A 92 5.53 -3.78 -21.67
N GLU A 93 4.88 -3.63 -22.82
CA GLU A 93 5.30 -2.69 -23.86
C GLU A 93 4.84 -1.29 -23.52
N ALA A 94 3.72 -1.16 -22.82
CA ALA A 94 3.19 0.09 -22.29
C ALA A 94 2.66 -0.11 -20.85
N PRO A 95 2.63 0.93 -20.00
CA PRO A 95 2.09 0.81 -18.64
C PRO A 95 0.68 0.24 -18.58
N ARG A 96 -0.19 0.57 -19.54
CA ARG A 96 -1.58 0.05 -19.62
C ARG A 96 -1.62 -1.47 -19.71
N ASP A 97 -0.72 -2.10 -20.47
CA ASP A 97 -0.68 -3.55 -20.68
C ASP A 97 -0.30 -4.31 -19.40
N VAL A 98 0.44 -3.66 -18.49
CA VAL A 98 0.87 -4.24 -17.20
C VAL A 98 -0.33 -4.73 -16.41
N MET A 99 -1.35 -3.91 -16.27
CA MET A 99 -2.51 -4.25 -15.46
C MET A 99 -3.33 -5.37 -16.09
N GLU A 100 -3.55 -5.32 -17.40
CA GLU A 100 -4.27 -6.39 -18.12
C GLU A 100 -3.56 -7.73 -17.99
N LYS A 101 -2.25 -7.79 -18.25
CA LYS A 101 -1.42 -9.00 -18.09
C LYS A 101 -1.38 -9.50 -16.64
N MET A 102 -1.37 -8.59 -15.66
CA MET A 102 -1.45 -8.97 -14.26
C MET A 102 -2.79 -9.60 -13.92
N LEU A 103 -3.88 -8.98 -14.35
CA LEU A 103 -5.22 -9.45 -14.07
C LEU A 103 -5.61 -10.70 -14.85
N SER A 104 -5.00 -10.97 -16.02
CA SER A 104 -5.14 -12.23 -16.76
C SER A 104 -4.36 -13.40 -16.17
N GLY A 105 -3.44 -13.11 -15.22
CA GLY A 105 -2.57 -14.13 -14.62
C GLY A 105 -1.32 -14.46 -15.44
N GLU A 106 -1.04 -13.71 -16.51
CA GLU A 106 0.15 -13.87 -17.35
C GLU A 106 1.45 -13.42 -16.65
N CYS A 107 1.33 -12.67 -15.57
CA CYS A 107 2.45 -12.13 -14.81
C CYS A 107 2.42 -12.55 -13.34
N SER A 108 3.61 -12.65 -12.72
CA SER A 108 3.79 -13.21 -11.38
C SER A 108 3.69 -12.20 -10.23
N GLY A 109 3.49 -10.90 -10.48
CA GLY A 109 3.45 -9.84 -9.48
C GLY A 109 2.23 -9.84 -8.57
N LEU A 110 1.97 -8.69 -7.93
CA LEU A 110 0.83 -8.45 -7.04
C LEU A 110 -0.09 -7.37 -7.61
N ALA A 111 -1.41 -7.60 -7.54
CA ALA A 111 -2.43 -6.58 -7.74
C ALA A 111 -3.13 -6.32 -6.41
N VAL A 112 -3.09 -5.07 -5.91
CA VAL A 112 -3.63 -4.68 -4.60
C VAL A 112 -4.58 -3.49 -4.78
N LEU A 113 -5.83 -3.61 -4.29
CA LEU A 113 -6.75 -2.47 -4.22
C LEU A 113 -6.22 -1.47 -3.19
N ALA A 114 -5.93 -0.26 -3.64
CA ALA A 114 -5.40 0.81 -2.81
C ALA A 114 -6.53 1.54 -2.05
N HIS A 115 -6.24 2.03 -0.85
CA HIS A 115 -7.03 2.95 -0.01
C HIS A 115 -8.56 2.95 -0.27
N PRO A 116 -9.27 1.83 -0.10
CA PRO A 116 -10.71 1.73 -0.42
C PRO A 116 -11.58 2.72 0.37
N SER A 117 -11.09 3.25 1.48
CA SER A 117 -11.77 4.31 2.25
C SER A 117 -11.97 5.60 1.47
N ARG A 118 -11.08 5.90 0.50
CA ARG A 118 -11.17 7.07 -0.38
C ARG A 118 -12.40 7.04 -1.29
N ASN A 119 -12.80 5.85 -1.73
CA ASN A 119 -13.88 5.63 -2.69
C ASN A 119 -15.12 4.93 -2.08
N GLY A 120 -15.37 5.11 -0.79
CA GLY A 120 -16.54 4.53 -0.12
C GLY A 120 -16.50 3.01 0.00
N HIS A 121 -15.32 2.39 -0.07
CA HIS A 121 -15.10 0.94 0.02
C HIS A 121 -15.73 0.16 -1.16
N TYR A 122 -15.83 0.83 -2.31
CA TYR A 122 -16.29 0.22 -3.55
C TYR A 122 -15.18 -0.59 -4.21
N ILE A 123 -15.56 -1.70 -4.84
CA ILE A 123 -14.72 -2.49 -5.74
C ILE A 123 -15.54 -2.91 -6.96
N PRO A 124 -15.03 -2.75 -8.19
CA PRO A 124 -15.64 -3.29 -9.39
C PRO A 124 -15.74 -4.83 -9.30
N LYS A 125 -16.87 -5.39 -9.73
CA LYS A 125 -17.14 -6.84 -9.63
C LYS A 125 -16.12 -7.71 -10.36
N ASP A 126 -15.60 -7.23 -11.47
CA ASP A 126 -14.56 -7.93 -12.26
C ASP A 126 -13.21 -8.00 -11.55
N LEU A 127 -12.95 -7.13 -10.57
CA LEU A 127 -11.73 -7.15 -9.75
C LEU A 127 -11.82 -8.08 -8.53
N GLU A 128 -13.01 -8.39 -8.02
CA GLU A 128 -13.21 -9.13 -6.76
C GLU A 128 -12.45 -10.46 -6.70
N HIS A 129 -12.31 -11.14 -7.83
CA HIS A 129 -11.61 -12.43 -7.95
C HIS A 129 -10.19 -12.32 -8.49
N ARG A 130 -9.78 -11.16 -9.00
CA ARG A 130 -8.54 -10.98 -9.76
C ARG A 130 -7.45 -10.28 -8.96
N ILE A 131 -7.81 -9.54 -7.91
CA ILE A 131 -6.83 -8.90 -7.03
C ILE A 131 -6.24 -9.90 -6.03
N HIS A 132 -4.98 -9.67 -5.65
CA HIS A 132 -4.27 -10.46 -4.65
C HIS A 132 -4.40 -9.89 -3.25
N GLY A 133 -4.68 -8.60 -3.15
CA GLY A 133 -4.76 -7.91 -1.87
C GLY A 133 -5.62 -6.67 -1.86
N ILE A 134 -5.82 -6.13 -0.67
CA ILE A 134 -6.52 -4.87 -0.42
C ILE A 134 -5.85 -4.14 0.75
N GLU A 135 -5.69 -2.84 0.65
CA GLU A 135 -5.26 -2.05 1.79
C GLU A 135 -6.39 -1.96 2.82
N ILE A 136 -6.15 -2.55 3.98
CA ILE A 136 -7.07 -2.52 5.14
C ILE A 136 -6.68 -1.44 6.15
N TRP A 137 -5.54 -0.79 5.91
CA TRP A 137 -5.04 0.33 6.66
C TRP A 137 -4.16 1.21 5.77
N ASN A 138 -4.64 2.40 5.41
CA ASN A 138 -3.86 3.38 4.68
C ASN A 138 -3.62 4.62 5.56
N ALA A 139 -2.35 5.03 5.72
CA ALA A 139 -1.99 6.07 6.66
C ALA A 139 -2.35 7.50 6.19
N ALA A 140 -2.61 7.69 4.90
CA ALA A 140 -3.06 8.97 4.36
C ALA A 140 -4.58 9.19 4.55
N TYR A 141 -5.38 8.14 4.32
CA TYR A 141 -6.84 8.25 4.29
C TYR A 141 -7.54 7.71 5.54
N ASP A 142 -6.87 6.81 6.28
CA ASP A 142 -7.44 6.20 7.47
C ASP A 142 -6.91 6.87 8.76
N SER A 143 -7.20 6.27 9.89
CA SER A 143 -6.57 6.67 11.14
C SER A 143 -5.08 6.29 11.13
N ARG A 144 -4.20 7.21 11.53
CA ARG A 144 -2.78 6.91 11.75
C ARG A 144 -2.52 5.91 12.89
N TYR A 145 -3.54 5.56 13.68
CA TYR A 145 -3.43 4.74 14.89
C TYR A 145 -4.11 3.39 14.79
N LEU A 146 -5.16 3.27 13.97
CA LEU A 146 -5.99 2.08 13.85
C LEU A 146 -6.36 1.80 12.38
N PRO A 147 -6.45 0.54 11.98
CA PRO A 147 -6.89 0.14 10.64
C PRO A 147 -8.33 0.59 10.36
N ASP A 148 -8.70 0.59 9.08
CA ASP A 148 -10.05 0.96 8.68
C ASP A 148 -11.05 -0.18 8.93
N TYR A 149 -12.10 0.11 9.68
CA TYR A 149 -13.15 -0.85 10.01
C TYR A 149 -13.89 -1.37 8.79
N TRP A 150 -14.22 -0.48 7.84
CA TRP A 150 -14.97 -0.85 6.66
C TRP A 150 -14.12 -1.56 5.62
N ALA A 151 -12.84 -1.17 5.49
CA ALA A 151 -11.89 -1.89 4.65
C ALA A 151 -11.66 -3.32 5.15
N ILE A 152 -11.60 -3.55 6.47
CA ILE A 152 -11.54 -4.91 7.04
C ILE A 152 -12.84 -5.67 6.75
N ARG A 153 -14.00 -5.05 6.86
CA ARG A 153 -15.27 -5.71 6.50
C ARG A 153 -15.34 -6.08 5.02
N LEU A 154 -14.91 -5.17 4.13
CA LEU A 154 -14.79 -5.45 2.70
C LEU A 154 -13.84 -6.63 2.46
N PHE A 155 -12.64 -6.60 3.06
CA PHE A 155 -11.69 -7.68 3.01
C PHE A 155 -12.29 -9.03 3.44
N MET A 156 -12.98 -9.08 4.58
CA MET A 156 -13.63 -10.30 5.07
C MET A 156 -14.72 -10.81 4.13
N SER A 157 -15.46 -9.91 3.47
CA SER A 157 -16.47 -10.25 2.46
C SER A 157 -15.83 -10.85 1.23
N LEU A 158 -14.79 -10.19 0.68
CA LEU A 158 -14.06 -10.64 -0.51
C LEU A 158 -13.32 -11.95 -0.28
N ARG A 159 -12.83 -12.23 0.94
CA ARG A 159 -12.22 -13.52 1.26
C ARG A 159 -13.15 -14.72 1.19
N LYS A 160 -14.47 -14.53 1.24
CA LYS A 160 -15.44 -15.61 0.98
C LYS A 160 -15.41 -16.04 -0.49
N LEU A 161 -15.07 -15.10 -1.39
CA LEU A 161 -14.96 -15.31 -2.83
C LEU A 161 -13.53 -15.71 -3.24
N ASN A 162 -12.54 -15.04 -2.67
CA ASN A 162 -11.11 -15.26 -2.93
C ASN A 162 -10.37 -15.55 -1.61
N ARG A 163 -10.21 -16.82 -1.27
CA ARG A 163 -9.55 -17.26 -0.01
C ARG A 163 -8.07 -16.88 0.08
N ASN A 164 -7.43 -16.55 -1.04
CA ASN A 164 -6.02 -16.15 -1.10
C ASN A 164 -5.81 -14.65 -0.93
N LEU A 165 -6.89 -13.87 -0.82
CA LEU A 165 -6.81 -12.42 -0.64
C LEU A 165 -6.06 -12.06 0.65
N VAL A 166 -5.18 -11.06 0.57
CA VAL A 166 -4.30 -10.59 1.65
C VAL A 166 -4.58 -9.13 1.96
N GLY A 167 -4.57 -8.78 3.26
CA GLY A 167 -4.67 -7.39 3.71
C GLY A 167 -3.31 -6.72 3.76
N PHE A 168 -3.22 -5.47 3.30
CA PHE A 168 -2.01 -4.64 3.31
C PHE A 168 -2.18 -3.39 4.16
N GLY A 169 -1.04 -2.81 4.57
CA GLY A 169 -0.97 -1.47 5.13
C GLY A 169 -0.12 -0.59 4.24
N GLY A 170 -0.66 0.53 3.76
CA GLY A 170 0.01 1.47 2.87
C GLY A 170 0.19 2.85 3.48
N LEU A 171 1.19 3.59 3.01
CA LEU A 171 1.42 4.97 3.44
C LEU A 171 0.75 5.98 2.52
N ASP A 172 0.72 5.69 1.22
CA ASP A 172 0.39 6.64 0.16
C ASP A 172 1.21 7.94 0.32
N LEU A 173 2.54 7.70 0.38
CA LEU A 173 3.51 8.73 0.78
C LEU A 173 3.99 9.51 -0.44
N HIS A 174 3.77 10.82 -0.44
CA HIS A 174 4.19 11.72 -1.51
C HIS A 174 5.31 12.70 -1.08
N ASP A 175 5.47 12.93 0.22
CA ASP A 175 6.49 13.81 0.75
C ASP A 175 7.00 13.36 2.14
N ARG A 176 8.01 14.09 2.65
CA ARG A 176 8.62 13.77 3.95
C ARG A 176 7.63 13.83 5.12
N SER A 177 6.60 14.67 5.04
CA SER A 177 5.59 14.79 6.10
C SER A 177 4.63 13.60 6.13
N GLY A 178 4.54 12.82 5.04
CA GLY A 178 3.74 11.60 4.91
C GLY A 178 4.29 10.39 5.66
N PHE A 179 5.57 10.40 6.08
CA PHE A 179 6.11 9.28 6.86
C PHE A 179 5.34 9.07 8.15
N ARG A 180 4.79 7.87 8.32
CA ARG A 180 4.07 7.41 9.51
C ARG A 180 4.70 6.11 10.03
N GLU A 181 4.35 5.72 11.24
CA GLU A 181 4.79 4.47 11.85
C GLU A 181 3.95 3.27 11.41
N LEU A 182 3.50 3.28 10.16
CA LEU A 182 2.82 2.15 9.54
C LEU A 182 3.81 1.41 8.63
N LYS A 183 3.95 0.11 8.85
CA LYS A 183 4.93 -0.74 8.15
C LYS A 183 4.45 -2.17 8.01
N LEU A 184 5.03 -2.89 7.07
CA LEU A 184 4.89 -4.33 6.96
C LEU A 184 6.04 -5.01 7.71
N GLN A 185 5.72 -5.95 8.60
CA GLN A 185 6.68 -6.76 9.31
C GLN A 185 6.63 -8.19 8.77
N MET A 186 7.67 -8.58 8.04
CA MET A 186 7.79 -9.92 7.45
C MET A 186 8.03 -10.97 8.53
N ARG A 187 7.41 -12.15 8.42
CA ARG A 187 7.62 -13.28 9.33
C ARG A 187 8.97 -13.98 9.10
N HIS A 188 9.50 -13.86 7.90
CA HIS A 188 10.78 -14.43 7.49
C HIS A 188 11.64 -13.36 6.81
N PRO A 189 12.97 -13.42 6.97
CA PRO A 189 13.85 -12.54 6.21
C PRO A 189 13.81 -12.91 4.73
N CYS A 190 13.90 -11.91 3.86
CA CYS A 190 14.01 -12.06 2.42
C CYS A 190 15.30 -11.39 1.94
N ARG A 191 15.94 -11.97 0.93
CA ARG A 191 17.18 -11.44 0.35
C ARG A 191 17.02 -10.95 -1.08
N LYS A 192 15.90 -11.28 -1.71
CA LYS A 192 15.61 -10.97 -3.12
C LYS A 192 14.15 -10.51 -3.25
N GLU A 193 13.89 -9.66 -4.23
CA GLU A 193 12.55 -9.19 -4.56
C GLU A 193 11.56 -10.33 -4.78
N ALA A 194 11.92 -11.34 -5.58
CA ALA A 194 11.03 -12.47 -5.87
C ALA A 194 10.62 -13.25 -4.61
N GLU A 195 11.52 -13.39 -3.64
CA GLU A 195 11.24 -14.01 -2.36
C GLU A 195 10.30 -13.14 -1.52
N LEU A 196 10.56 -11.82 -1.47
CA LEU A 196 9.69 -10.86 -0.79
C LEU A 196 8.28 -10.86 -1.37
N LEU A 197 8.14 -10.80 -2.70
CA LEU A 197 6.84 -10.86 -3.39
C LEU A 197 6.09 -12.17 -3.11
N THR A 198 6.80 -13.31 -3.10
CA THR A 198 6.23 -14.61 -2.72
C THR A 198 5.65 -14.59 -1.31
N HIS A 199 6.38 -14.01 -0.35
CA HIS A 199 5.90 -13.89 1.03
C HIS A 199 4.76 -12.88 1.17
N LEU A 200 4.80 -11.76 0.45
CA LEU A 200 3.71 -10.77 0.42
C LEU A 200 2.43 -11.41 -0.17
N LYS A 201 2.53 -12.12 -1.29
CA LYS A 201 1.40 -12.82 -1.93
C LYS A 201 0.80 -13.90 -1.03
N ALA A 202 1.63 -14.59 -0.26
CA ALA A 202 1.21 -15.63 0.69
C ALA A 202 0.72 -15.08 2.05
N GLY A 203 0.72 -13.76 2.25
CA GLY A 203 0.30 -13.16 3.52
C GLY A 203 1.21 -13.49 4.71
N ARG A 204 2.52 -13.72 4.48
CA ARG A 204 3.47 -14.09 5.53
C ARG A 204 4.08 -12.88 6.22
N PHE A 205 3.25 -11.93 6.61
CA PHE A 205 3.62 -10.71 7.29
C PHE A 205 2.51 -10.20 8.20
N SER A 206 2.80 -9.21 9.01
CA SER A 206 1.82 -8.43 9.75
C SER A 206 1.98 -6.94 9.44
N ILE A 207 0.90 -6.20 9.58
CA ILE A 207 0.85 -4.74 9.47
C ILE A 207 1.05 -4.18 10.87
N ARG A 208 2.01 -3.26 11.04
CA ARG A 208 2.35 -2.65 12.32
C ARG A 208 2.19 -1.15 12.25
N GLY A 209 1.30 -0.61 13.07
CA GLY A 209 1.21 0.81 13.37
C GLY A 209 1.83 1.14 14.72
N PRO A 210 1.72 2.40 15.19
CA PRO A 210 2.38 2.85 16.41
C PRO A 210 1.84 2.18 17.69
N TYR A 211 0.56 1.81 17.73
CA TYR A 211 -0.10 1.24 18.91
C TYR A 211 -0.85 -0.06 18.63
N ALA A 212 -0.99 -0.43 17.39
CA ALA A 212 -1.73 -1.62 16.98
C ALA A 212 -0.97 -2.41 15.93
N GLY A 213 -1.18 -3.72 15.94
CA GLY A 213 -0.73 -4.62 14.89
C GLY A 213 -1.86 -5.54 14.45
N ILE A 214 -1.88 -5.88 13.19
CA ILE A 214 -2.86 -6.75 12.57
C ILE A 214 -2.15 -7.71 11.62
N ASP A 215 -2.53 -8.97 11.61
CA ASP A 215 -2.03 -9.92 10.61
C ASP A 215 -2.57 -9.56 9.21
N SER A 216 -1.79 -9.86 8.19
CA SER A 216 -2.16 -9.70 6.78
C SER A 216 -3.41 -10.50 6.38
N VAL A 217 -3.71 -11.54 7.15
CA VAL A 217 -4.94 -12.34 7.05
C VAL A 217 -5.61 -12.33 8.44
N PRO A 218 -6.30 -11.24 8.78
CA PRO A 218 -6.88 -11.10 10.10
C PRO A 218 -8.07 -12.05 10.28
N ASP A 219 -8.03 -12.83 11.34
CA ASP A 219 -9.19 -13.54 11.87
C ASP A 219 -9.88 -12.64 12.90
N TRP A 220 -10.84 -11.87 12.43
CA TRP A 220 -11.54 -10.90 13.25
C TRP A 220 -12.96 -11.36 13.56
N GLY A 221 -13.12 -11.98 14.71
CA GLY A 221 -14.44 -12.24 15.29
C GLY A 221 -15.16 -10.95 15.71
N PHE A 222 -16.44 -11.08 15.99
CA PHE A 222 -17.34 -9.95 16.34
C PHE A 222 -16.78 -9.02 17.43
N ALA A 223 -16.19 -9.56 18.49
CA ALA A 223 -15.65 -8.76 19.60
C ALA A 223 -14.50 -7.83 19.16
N LYS A 224 -13.55 -8.33 18.35
CA LYS A 224 -12.44 -7.52 17.84
C LYS A 224 -12.94 -6.41 16.89
N MET A 225 -13.91 -6.72 16.04
CA MET A 225 -14.53 -5.75 15.14
C MET A 225 -15.29 -4.67 15.92
N LEU A 226 -16.01 -5.04 16.98
CA LEU A 226 -16.70 -4.09 17.85
C LEU A 226 -15.69 -3.15 18.54
N LEU A 227 -14.63 -3.72 19.14
CA LEU A 227 -13.57 -2.92 19.79
C LEU A 227 -12.90 -1.95 18.83
N LEU A 228 -12.60 -2.38 17.60
CA LEU A 228 -12.04 -1.50 16.57
C LEU A 228 -12.98 -0.35 16.24
N ASN A 229 -14.26 -0.63 16.02
CA ASN A 229 -15.26 0.39 15.70
C ASN A 229 -15.43 1.40 16.84
N VAL A 230 -15.49 0.94 18.09
CA VAL A 230 -15.55 1.80 19.27
C VAL A 230 -14.27 2.67 19.38
N GLY A 231 -13.10 2.04 19.28
CA GLY A 231 -11.81 2.75 19.33
C GLY A 231 -11.69 3.84 18.27
N ARG A 232 -12.11 3.56 17.03
CA ARG A 232 -12.12 4.57 15.94
C ARG A 232 -13.07 5.72 16.24
N LYS A 233 -14.27 5.46 16.78
CA LYS A 233 -15.23 6.52 17.17
C LYS A 233 -14.69 7.39 18.31
N LEU A 234 -14.03 6.78 19.30
CA LEU A 234 -13.39 7.53 20.39
C LEU A 234 -12.25 8.41 19.88
N LEU A 235 -11.38 7.90 18.99
CA LEU A 235 -10.32 8.69 18.36
C LEU A 235 -10.87 9.86 17.54
N ALA A 236 -11.93 9.62 16.75
CA ALA A 236 -12.59 10.68 15.99
C ALA A 236 -13.17 11.75 16.91
N GLY A 237 -13.83 11.37 18.00
CA GLY A 237 -14.34 12.28 19.02
C GLY A 237 -13.24 13.10 19.69
N ALA A 238 -12.12 12.47 20.07
CA ALA A 238 -10.97 13.14 20.67
C ALA A 238 -10.32 14.15 19.69
N ASN A 239 -10.22 13.82 18.42
CA ASN A 239 -9.69 14.75 17.41
C ASN A 239 -10.62 15.96 17.22
N ILE A 240 -11.93 15.79 17.21
CA ILE A 240 -12.90 16.89 17.15
C ILE A 240 -12.78 17.78 18.37
N LEU A 241 -12.64 17.21 19.56
CA LEU A 241 -12.48 17.96 20.80
C LEU A 241 -11.18 18.76 20.80
N LYS A 242 -10.07 18.15 20.39
CA LYS A 242 -8.78 18.82 20.24
C LYS A 242 -8.84 20.00 19.27
N TRP A 243 -9.56 19.85 18.14
CA TRP A 243 -9.73 20.92 17.16
C TRP A 243 -10.58 22.08 17.72
N LYS A 244 -11.64 21.79 18.47
CA LYS A 244 -12.49 22.81 19.13
C LYS A 244 -11.79 23.57 20.25
N LEU A 245 -10.80 22.93 20.89
CA LEU A 245 -10.02 23.52 21.99
C LEU A 245 -8.70 24.16 21.51
N ALA A 246 -8.33 24.01 20.26
CA ALA A 246 -7.15 24.65 19.71
C ALA A 246 -7.39 26.20 19.66
N PRO A 247 -6.43 27.02 20.12
CA PRO A 247 -6.54 28.46 20.01
C PRO A 247 -6.61 28.84 18.51
N PRO A 248 -7.36 29.88 18.14
CA PRO A 248 -7.43 30.33 16.76
C PRO A 248 -6.03 30.62 16.24
N ALA A 249 -5.74 30.16 15.03
CA ALA A 249 -4.45 30.43 14.39
C ALA A 249 -4.22 31.94 14.38
N LYS A 250 -3.11 32.37 14.96
CA LYS A 250 -2.70 33.78 14.88
C LYS A 250 -2.53 34.11 13.42
N SER A 251 -3.40 34.98 12.90
CA SER A 251 -3.24 35.57 11.57
C SER A 251 -1.88 36.28 11.53
N ALA A 252 -1.00 35.80 10.68
CA ALA A 252 0.26 36.43 10.33
C ALA A 252 0.02 37.49 9.28
#